data_4af89d19bc6a1ed41fca13a28415d04b
#
_entry.id   4af89d19bc6a1ed41fca13a28415d04b
#
_cell.length_a   1.000
_cell.length_b   1.000
_cell.length_c   1.000
_cell.angle_alpha   90.00
_cell.angle_beta   90.00
_cell.angle_gamma   90.00
#
_symmetry.space_group_name_H-M   'P 1'
#
loop_
_entity.id
_entity.type
_entity.pdbx_description
1 polymer ?
#
loop_
_entity_poly.entity_id
_entity_poly.type
_entity_poly.pdbx_seq_one_letter_code
_entity_poly.pdbx_strand_id
1 'polypeptide(L)'
;MRKQLLITSGRGPKECNLAVGHISKIIQHEANRYQLRTEIVSSEKENGTICSMVLSLEGPDAADFATNWMGTIQWICQSPIRKNHKRKNWFIAVLDVEEHSSHPINEKLIQFETMPSAGAGGQHVNKVSSAVRATYPPLNLAVQVMDTRSQLQNKQLAIQRLKNRIAQLETSKVESLANQKWMNQSQIARGNPIRVFEGLQFKLKCTVL
;
A
#
# COMPACT_ATOMS: atom_id res chain seq x y z
N MET A 1 0.34 -19.12 -8.45
CA MET A 1 0.38 -17.77 -9.06
C MET A 1 0.24 -16.72 -7.97
N ARG A 2 0.84 -15.54 -8.14
CA ARG A 2 0.66 -14.41 -7.23
C ARG A 2 0.02 -13.26 -7.98
N LYS A 3 -0.96 -12.60 -7.38
CA LYS A 3 -1.66 -11.43 -7.90
C LYS A 3 -1.80 -10.37 -6.82
N GLN A 4 -1.83 -9.12 -7.20
CA GLN A 4 -2.02 -8.01 -6.27
C GLN A 4 -3.25 -7.20 -6.66
N LEU A 5 -4.11 -6.92 -5.69
CA LEU A 5 -5.29 -6.08 -5.85
C LEU A 5 -5.12 -4.78 -5.07
N LEU A 6 -5.30 -3.67 -5.74
CA LEU A 6 -5.47 -2.37 -5.09
C LEU A 6 -6.95 -2.12 -4.84
N ILE A 7 -7.31 -1.91 -3.60
CA ILE A 7 -8.65 -1.51 -3.16
C ILE A 7 -8.55 -0.05 -2.76
N THR A 8 -9.28 0.85 -3.44
CA THR A 8 -9.15 2.28 -3.20
C THR A 8 -10.47 3.03 -3.24
N SER A 9 -10.58 4.05 -2.41
CA SER A 9 -11.66 5.04 -2.44
C SER A 9 -11.44 6.15 -3.46
N GLY A 10 -10.23 6.24 -4.07
CA GLY A 10 -9.83 7.36 -4.91
C GLY A 10 -9.97 8.69 -4.17
N ARG A 11 -10.67 9.66 -4.79
CA ARG A 11 -11.05 10.93 -4.15
C ARG A 11 -12.41 10.86 -3.45
N GLY A 12 -12.83 9.68 -3.01
CA GLY A 12 -14.09 9.49 -2.31
C GLY A 12 -14.09 10.10 -0.91
N PRO A 13 -15.27 10.39 -0.37
CA PRO A 13 -15.41 10.85 1.02
C PRO A 13 -15.09 9.72 2.02
N LYS A 14 -15.05 10.07 3.31
CA LYS A 14 -14.74 9.15 4.42
C LYS A 14 -15.60 7.88 4.43
N GLU A 15 -16.82 7.91 3.93
CA GLU A 15 -17.68 6.73 3.76
C GLU A 15 -17.08 5.72 2.79
N CYS A 16 -16.43 6.20 1.72
CA CYS A 16 -15.72 5.31 0.79
C CYS A 16 -14.49 4.68 1.46
N ASN A 17 -13.80 5.43 2.34
CA ASN A 17 -12.68 4.88 3.11
C ASN A 17 -13.15 3.75 4.06
N LEU A 18 -14.31 3.91 4.71
CA LEU A 18 -14.92 2.83 5.48
C LEU A 18 -15.22 1.61 4.60
N ALA A 19 -15.77 1.85 3.40
CA ALA A 19 -16.05 0.76 2.46
C ALA A 19 -14.78 0.01 2.04
N VAL A 20 -13.64 0.70 1.81
CA VAL A 20 -12.34 0.04 1.55
C VAL A 20 -11.98 -0.93 2.67
N GLY A 21 -12.07 -0.50 3.93
CA GLY A 21 -11.74 -1.35 5.08
C GLY A 21 -12.66 -2.56 5.26
N HIS A 22 -13.93 -2.43 4.92
CA HIS A 22 -14.87 -3.57 4.99
C HIS A 22 -14.69 -4.53 3.80
N ILE A 23 -14.60 -4.00 2.59
CA ILE A 23 -14.43 -4.82 1.37
C ILE A 23 -13.11 -5.59 1.41
N SER A 24 -12.02 -4.98 1.89
CA SER A 24 -10.75 -5.71 2.04
C SER A 24 -10.87 -6.93 2.94
N LYS A 25 -11.63 -6.85 4.04
CA LYS A 25 -11.90 -8.00 4.93
C LYS A 25 -12.75 -9.06 4.25
N ILE A 26 -13.76 -8.64 3.46
CA ILE A 26 -14.61 -9.56 2.71
C ILE A 26 -13.78 -10.31 1.67
N ILE A 27 -12.92 -9.61 0.92
CA ILE A 27 -12.00 -10.23 -0.05
C ILE A 27 -11.10 -11.25 0.63
N GLN A 28 -10.48 -10.91 1.76
CA GLN A 28 -9.61 -11.81 2.51
C GLN A 28 -10.37 -13.05 2.99
N HIS A 29 -11.58 -12.86 3.53
CA HIS A 29 -12.42 -13.97 3.99
C HIS A 29 -12.83 -14.88 2.83
N GLU A 30 -13.23 -14.30 1.69
CA GLU A 30 -13.60 -15.06 0.50
C GLU A 30 -12.38 -15.79 -0.10
N ALA A 31 -11.21 -15.13 -0.19
CA ALA A 31 -9.96 -15.72 -0.65
C ALA A 31 -9.54 -16.94 0.20
N ASN A 32 -9.70 -16.88 1.52
CA ASN A 32 -9.43 -18.01 2.40
C ASN A 32 -10.33 -19.22 2.09
N ARG A 33 -11.58 -19.00 1.67
CA ARG A 33 -12.48 -20.10 1.26
C ARG A 33 -12.02 -20.78 -0.03
N TYR A 34 -11.33 -20.04 -0.90
CA TYR A 34 -10.66 -20.56 -2.10
C TYR A 34 -9.23 -21.04 -1.84
N GLN A 35 -8.85 -21.21 -0.55
CA GLN A 35 -7.52 -21.65 -0.13
C GLN A 35 -6.37 -20.76 -0.66
N LEU A 36 -6.67 -19.48 -0.92
CA LEU A 36 -5.68 -18.50 -1.31
C LEU A 36 -5.05 -17.88 -0.05
N ARG A 37 -3.73 -17.80 -0.03
CA ARG A 37 -3.00 -17.04 0.99
C ARG A 37 -3.14 -15.55 0.69
N THR A 38 -3.50 -14.77 1.70
CA THR A 38 -3.65 -13.32 1.58
C THR A 38 -2.66 -12.61 2.47
N GLU A 39 -2.03 -11.55 1.96
CA GLU A 39 -1.11 -10.70 2.70
C GLU A 39 -1.37 -9.23 2.35
N ILE A 40 -1.39 -8.36 3.37
CA ILE A 40 -1.49 -6.92 3.16
C ILE A 40 -0.08 -6.40 2.84
N VAL A 41 0.14 -6.00 1.60
CA VAL A 41 1.43 -5.45 1.13
C VAL A 41 1.60 -4.02 1.62
N SER A 42 0.57 -3.19 1.47
CA SER A 42 0.56 -1.82 1.94
C SER A 42 -0.84 -1.36 2.29
N SER A 43 -0.93 -0.35 3.14
CA SER A 43 -2.20 0.35 3.43
C SER A 43 -1.93 1.82 3.72
N GLU A 44 -2.69 2.67 3.05
CA GLU A 44 -2.68 4.10 3.27
C GLU A 44 -3.88 4.50 4.12
N LYS A 45 -3.63 5.34 5.13
CA LYS A 45 -4.68 5.83 6.04
C LYS A 45 -4.79 7.33 5.94
N GLU A 46 -6.01 7.80 5.83
CA GLU A 46 -6.34 9.21 5.91
C GLU A 46 -7.30 9.42 7.09
N ASN A 47 -6.92 10.31 8.02
CA ASN A 47 -7.73 10.62 9.22
C ASN A 47 -8.20 9.36 9.99
N GLY A 48 -7.33 8.36 10.14
CA GLY A 48 -7.62 7.13 10.88
C GLY A 48 -8.43 6.08 10.12
N THR A 49 -8.85 6.34 8.89
CA THR A 49 -9.56 5.40 8.00
C THR A 49 -8.69 4.99 6.82
N ILE A 50 -8.87 3.76 6.34
CA ILE A 50 -8.08 3.21 5.22
C ILE A 50 -8.65 3.76 3.92
N CYS A 51 -7.89 4.60 3.20
CA CYS A 51 -8.28 5.13 1.89
C CYS A 51 -7.80 4.24 0.72
N SER A 52 -6.72 3.50 0.93
CA SER A 52 -6.14 2.61 -0.07
C SER A 52 -5.49 1.40 0.61
N MET A 53 -5.55 0.23 -0.02
CA MET A 53 -4.93 -1.00 0.45
C MET A 53 -4.51 -1.87 -0.72
N VAL A 54 -3.28 -2.38 -0.68
CA VAL A 54 -2.80 -3.40 -1.63
C VAL A 54 -2.81 -4.75 -0.92
N LEU A 55 -3.55 -5.69 -1.50
CA LEU A 55 -3.69 -7.06 -1.02
C LEU A 55 -3.01 -8.02 -2.00
N SER A 56 -2.05 -8.80 -1.53
CA SER A 56 -1.44 -9.89 -2.29
C SER A 56 -2.27 -11.17 -2.11
N LEU A 57 -2.50 -11.86 -3.21
CA LEU A 57 -3.21 -13.14 -3.31
C LEU A 57 -2.25 -14.18 -3.88
N GLU A 58 -2.04 -15.29 -3.18
CA GLU A 58 -1.14 -16.35 -3.61
C GLU A 58 -1.87 -17.70 -3.60
N GLY A 59 -1.84 -18.38 -4.73
CA GLY A 59 -2.47 -19.69 -4.90
C GLY A 59 -2.75 -20.03 -6.37
N PRO A 60 -3.27 -21.23 -6.65
CA PRO A 60 -3.52 -21.71 -8.03
C PRO A 60 -4.53 -20.80 -8.76
N ASP A 61 -5.65 -20.46 -8.13
CA ASP A 61 -6.77 -19.72 -8.74
C ASP A 61 -6.73 -18.20 -8.44
N ALA A 62 -5.56 -17.67 -8.04
CA ALA A 62 -5.43 -16.27 -7.64
C ALA A 62 -5.77 -15.29 -8.78
N ALA A 63 -5.51 -15.66 -10.04
CA ALA A 63 -5.80 -14.82 -11.19
C ALA A 63 -7.30 -14.70 -11.45
N ASP A 64 -8.01 -15.82 -11.46
CA ASP A 64 -9.46 -15.86 -11.70
C ASP A 64 -10.22 -15.20 -10.55
N PHE A 65 -9.79 -15.47 -9.31
CA PHE A 65 -10.31 -14.81 -8.13
C PHE A 65 -10.14 -13.28 -8.21
N ALA A 66 -8.93 -12.82 -8.57
CA ALA A 66 -8.66 -11.39 -8.73
C ALA A 66 -9.57 -10.77 -9.80
N THR A 67 -9.71 -11.42 -10.98
CA THR A 67 -10.55 -10.95 -12.07
C THR A 67 -12.01 -10.76 -11.64
N ASN A 68 -12.55 -11.67 -10.83
CA ASN A 68 -13.94 -11.60 -10.32
C ASN A 68 -14.16 -10.43 -9.31
N TRP A 69 -13.09 -9.84 -8.81
CA TRP A 69 -13.15 -8.71 -7.89
C TRP A 69 -12.76 -7.38 -8.55
N MET A 70 -12.17 -7.40 -9.75
CA MET A 70 -11.73 -6.18 -10.44
C MET A 70 -12.90 -5.37 -10.98
N GLY A 71 -12.97 -4.11 -10.62
CA GLY A 71 -13.97 -3.16 -11.10
C GLY A 71 -14.49 -2.23 -10.01
N THR A 72 -15.64 -1.62 -10.29
CA THR A 72 -16.32 -0.73 -9.35
C THR A 72 -17.22 -1.52 -8.41
N ILE A 73 -17.09 -1.25 -7.12
CA ILE A 73 -17.98 -1.79 -6.09
C ILE A 73 -18.83 -0.66 -5.54
N GLN A 74 -20.14 -0.88 -5.44
CA GLN A 74 -21.09 0.04 -4.86
C GLN A 74 -21.49 -0.43 -3.45
N TRP A 75 -21.44 0.50 -2.51
CA TRP A 75 -22.02 0.33 -1.19
C TRP A 75 -23.21 1.26 -1.01
N ILE A 76 -24.40 0.69 -0.74
CA ILE A 76 -25.64 1.42 -0.50
C ILE A 76 -25.90 1.47 1.01
N CYS A 77 -25.68 2.61 1.61
CA CYS A 77 -25.91 2.82 3.03
C CYS A 77 -26.11 4.31 3.34
N GLN A 78 -26.98 4.60 4.29
CA GLN A 78 -27.01 5.94 4.87
C GLN A 78 -25.68 6.20 5.57
N SER A 79 -25.14 7.44 5.42
CA SER A 79 -23.85 7.76 6.01
C SER A 79 -23.80 7.47 7.52
N PRO A 80 -22.91 6.60 7.99
CA PRO A 80 -22.73 6.38 9.44
C PRO A 80 -21.95 7.52 10.11
N ILE A 81 -21.34 8.40 9.31
CA ILE A 81 -20.48 9.50 9.81
C ILE A 81 -21.25 10.80 9.86
N ARG A 82 -22.07 11.07 8.84
CA ARG A 82 -22.79 12.34 8.66
C ARG A 82 -24.28 12.14 8.86
N LYS A 83 -24.84 12.70 9.92
CA LYS A 83 -26.30 12.68 10.19
C LYS A 83 -27.05 13.37 9.05
N ASN A 84 -28.18 12.78 8.64
CA ASN A 84 -29.11 13.33 7.62
C ASN A 84 -28.47 13.60 6.24
N HIS A 85 -27.37 12.92 5.90
CA HIS A 85 -26.76 13.06 4.59
C HIS A 85 -27.63 12.41 3.51
N LYS A 86 -27.97 13.15 2.44
CA LYS A 86 -28.89 12.70 1.38
C LYS A 86 -28.32 11.56 0.52
N ARG A 87 -26.97 11.54 0.32
CA ARG A 87 -26.30 10.52 -0.51
C ARG A 87 -26.21 9.21 0.25
N LYS A 88 -26.61 8.11 -0.44
CA LYS A 88 -26.58 6.73 0.09
C LYS A 88 -25.65 5.81 -0.71
N ASN A 89 -25.19 6.24 -1.89
CA ASN A 89 -24.41 5.41 -2.80
C ASN A 89 -22.92 5.80 -2.71
N TRP A 90 -22.07 4.85 -2.30
CA TRP A 90 -20.64 5.02 -2.14
C TRP A 90 -19.93 4.06 -3.08
N PHE A 91 -18.91 4.54 -3.77
CA PHE A 91 -18.20 3.75 -4.78
C PHE A 91 -16.74 3.66 -4.40
N ILE A 92 -16.19 2.45 -4.55
CA ILE A 92 -14.77 2.15 -4.45
C ILE A 92 -14.34 1.36 -5.67
N ALA A 93 -13.03 1.29 -5.92
CA ALA A 93 -12.48 0.46 -6.98
C ALA A 93 -11.61 -0.66 -6.42
N VAL A 94 -11.63 -1.77 -7.14
CA VAL A 94 -10.65 -2.84 -7.03
C VAL A 94 -9.96 -2.96 -8.37
N LEU A 95 -8.63 -2.83 -8.38
CA LEU A 95 -7.80 -2.79 -9.58
C LEU A 95 -6.71 -3.85 -9.50
N ASP A 96 -6.35 -4.44 -10.64
CA ASP A 96 -5.15 -5.26 -10.74
C ASP A 96 -3.91 -4.36 -10.66
N VAL A 97 -2.99 -4.75 -9.81
CA VAL A 97 -1.66 -4.15 -9.74
C VAL A 97 -0.70 -5.15 -10.32
N GLU A 98 -0.12 -4.81 -11.45
CA GLU A 98 0.98 -5.60 -11.99
C GLU A 98 2.08 -5.67 -10.92
N GLU A 99 2.48 -6.88 -10.59
CA GLU A 99 3.62 -7.10 -9.72
C GLU A 99 4.85 -6.51 -10.42
N HIS A 100 5.17 -5.28 -10.05
CA HIS A 100 6.46 -4.76 -10.45
C HIS A 100 7.49 -5.60 -9.70
N SER A 101 8.14 -6.49 -10.43
CA SER A 101 9.32 -7.17 -9.95
C SER A 101 10.22 -6.10 -9.33
N SER A 102 10.26 -6.08 -8.00
CA SER A 102 11.24 -5.28 -7.29
C SER A 102 12.59 -5.67 -7.88
N HIS A 103 13.22 -4.78 -8.59
CA HIS A 103 14.56 -5.05 -9.11
C HIS A 103 15.42 -5.34 -7.89
N PRO A 104 16.06 -6.52 -7.82
CA PRO A 104 16.88 -6.85 -6.68
C PRO A 104 17.91 -5.74 -6.53
N ILE A 105 17.92 -5.12 -5.34
CA ILE A 105 18.84 -4.03 -5.05
C ILE A 105 20.25 -4.58 -5.23
N ASN A 106 20.99 -4.04 -6.17
CA ASN A 106 22.39 -4.42 -6.34
C ASN A 106 23.22 -3.73 -5.26
N GLU A 107 23.51 -4.45 -4.19
CA GLU A 107 24.27 -3.92 -3.05
C GLU A 107 25.65 -3.38 -3.45
N LYS A 108 26.21 -3.85 -4.57
CA LYS A 108 27.50 -3.38 -5.09
C LYS A 108 27.45 -1.93 -5.57
N LEU A 109 26.26 -1.41 -5.87
CA LEU A 109 26.07 -0.01 -6.27
C LEU A 109 25.87 0.95 -5.08
N ILE A 110 25.77 0.42 -3.86
CA ILE A 110 25.64 1.25 -2.67
C ILE A 110 26.98 1.87 -2.33
N GLN A 111 27.03 3.17 -2.29
CA GLN A 111 28.18 3.96 -1.87
C GLN A 111 28.07 4.26 -0.39
N PHE A 112 29.18 4.14 0.33
CA PHE A 112 29.25 4.41 1.77
C PHE A 112 30.20 5.53 2.07
N GLU A 113 29.74 6.48 2.86
CA GLU A 113 30.55 7.55 3.42
C GLU A 113 30.51 7.44 4.95
N THR A 114 31.68 7.57 5.59
CA THR A 114 31.78 7.58 7.04
C THR A 114 31.94 9.01 7.52
N MET A 115 31.29 9.37 8.62
CA MET A 115 31.35 10.71 9.18
C MET A 115 31.33 10.67 10.71
N PRO A 116 31.76 11.73 11.37
CA PRO A 116 31.61 11.87 12.82
C PRO A 116 30.13 11.82 13.21
N SER A 117 29.81 11.17 14.32
CA SER A 117 28.44 11.15 14.85
C SER A 117 28.07 12.54 15.37
N ALA A 118 26.85 13.02 15.07
CA ALA A 118 26.31 14.22 15.66
C ALA A 118 25.85 13.93 17.11
N GLY A 119 26.38 14.65 18.09
CA GLY A 119 26.04 14.54 19.50
C GLY A 119 26.70 15.60 20.37
N ALA A 120 26.30 15.70 21.64
CA ALA A 120 26.92 16.58 22.61
C ALA A 120 28.41 16.24 22.72
N GLY A 121 29.26 17.17 22.27
CA GLY A 121 30.65 16.94 21.97
C GLY A 121 31.52 16.49 23.15
N GLY A 122 32.45 15.62 22.84
CA GLY A 122 33.57 15.22 23.68
C GLY A 122 34.74 14.83 22.76
N GLN A 123 35.95 14.73 23.31
CA GLN A 123 37.15 14.44 22.53
C GLN A 123 37.04 13.15 21.69
N HIS A 124 36.22 12.18 22.14
CA HIS A 124 35.98 10.88 21.45
C HIS A 124 35.05 11.02 20.25
N VAL A 125 34.00 11.82 20.35
CA VAL A 125 32.97 12.02 19.28
C VAL A 125 33.60 12.69 18.05
N ASN A 126 34.55 13.57 18.27
CA ASN A 126 35.24 14.31 17.18
C ASN A 126 36.36 13.50 16.49
N LYS A 127 36.81 12.39 17.08
CA LYS A 127 37.90 11.55 16.54
C LYS A 127 37.41 10.24 15.88
N VAL A 128 36.19 9.78 16.15
CA VAL A 128 35.69 8.49 15.66
C VAL A 128 34.55 8.70 14.69
N SER A 129 34.78 8.31 13.43
CA SER A 129 33.74 8.34 12.36
C SER A 129 32.87 7.10 12.41
N SER A 130 31.98 7.00 13.38
CA SER A 130 31.06 5.84 13.53
C SER A 130 29.77 5.97 12.75
N ALA A 131 29.35 7.17 12.37
CA ALA A 131 28.18 7.37 11.54
C ALA A 131 28.44 6.97 10.09
N VAL A 132 27.44 6.36 9.45
CA VAL A 132 27.52 5.88 8.07
C VAL A 132 26.37 6.48 7.26
N ARG A 133 26.71 7.05 6.11
CA ARG A 133 25.78 7.44 5.07
C ARG A 133 25.88 6.43 3.94
N ALA A 134 24.76 5.79 3.62
CA ALA A 134 24.63 4.90 2.46
C ALA A 134 23.83 5.62 1.37
N THR A 135 24.39 5.72 0.18
CA THR A 135 23.76 6.34 -0.99
C THR A 135 23.57 5.29 -2.07
N TYR A 136 22.37 5.25 -2.66
CA TYR A 136 22.06 4.41 -3.81
C TYR A 136 21.83 5.29 -5.04
N PRO A 137 22.86 5.51 -5.89
CA PRO A 137 22.81 6.44 -7.01
C PRO A 137 21.67 6.19 -8.00
N PRO A 138 21.30 4.93 -8.35
CA PRO A 138 20.27 4.69 -9.36
C PRO A 138 18.91 5.30 -9.02
N LEU A 139 18.60 5.46 -7.74
CA LEU A 139 17.35 6.07 -7.26
C LEU A 139 17.56 7.40 -6.55
N ASN A 140 18.79 7.91 -6.53
CA ASN A 140 19.18 9.13 -5.79
C ASN A 140 18.71 9.13 -4.33
N LEU A 141 18.83 7.97 -3.66
CA LEU A 141 18.42 7.79 -2.28
C LEU A 141 19.62 7.73 -1.37
N ALA A 142 19.54 8.42 -0.24
CA ALA A 142 20.55 8.37 0.80
C ALA A 142 19.90 8.14 2.17
N VAL A 143 20.55 7.36 3.01
CA VAL A 143 20.16 7.09 4.39
C VAL A 143 21.39 7.27 5.27
N GLN A 144 21.23 7.99 6.38
CA GLN A 144 22.27 8.20 7.37
C GLN A 144 21.92 7.43 8.66
N VAL A 145 22.88 6.73 9.24
CA VAL A 145 22.72 5.93 10.45
C VAL A 145 23.87 6.26 11.42
N MET A 146 23.49 6.57 12.66
CA MET A 146 24.40 6.87 13.76
C MET A 146 23.91 6.28 15.09
N ASP A 147 23.16 5.17 15.03
CA ASP A 147 22.44 4.60 16.17
C ASP A 147 23.37 3.88 17.13
N THR A 148 24.48 3.34 16.63
CA THR A 148 25.42 2.57 17.44
C THR A 148 26.84 3.16 17.39
N ARG A 149 27.69 2.76 18.36
CA ARG A 149 29.11 3.13 18.37
C ARG A 149 29.95 2.33 17.36
N SER A 150 29.38 1.29 16.78
CA SER A 150 30.05 0.42 15.81
C SER A 150 29.75 0.85 14.38
N GLN A 151 30.76 1.28 13.64
CA GLN A 151 30.69 1.62 12.22
C GLN A 151 30.13 0.44 11.38
N LEU A 152 30.55 -0.81 11.69
CA LEU A 152 30.08 -1.99 10.98
C LEU A 152 28.58 -2.22 11.17
N GLN A 153 28.09 -2.09 12.41
CA GLN A 153 26.64 -2.21 12.70
C GLN A 153 25.86 -1.08 12.02
N ASN A 154 26.35 0.15 12.06
CA ASN A 154 25.72 1.27 11.39
C ASN A 154 25.65 1.06 9.88
N LYS A 155 26.68 0.44 9.27
CA LYS A 155 26.70 0.09 7.86
C LYS A 155 25.61 -0.96 7.52
N GLN A 156 25.46 -2.00 8.33
CA GLN A 156 24.42 -3.01 8.14
C GLN A 156 23.01 -2.43 8.29
N LEU A 157 22.80 -1.60 9.29
CA LEU A 157 21.54 -0.88 9.50
C LEU A 157 21.21 0.08 8.34
N ALA A 158 22.23 0.75 7.79
CA ALA A 158 22.06 1.65 6.65
C ALA A 158 21.59 0.89 5.40
N ILE A 159 22.16 -0.29 5.12
CA ILE A 159 21.70 -1.15 4.03
C ILE A 159 20.25 -1.56 4.24
N GLN A 160 19.88 -2.01 5.43
CA GLN A 160 18.53 -2.43 5.75
C GLN A 160 17.51 -1.28 5.62
N ARG A 161 17.83 -0.11 6.15
CA ARG A 161 16.97 1.09 6.02
C ARG A 161 16.83 1.54 4.57
N LEU A 162 17.91 1.47 3.79
CA LEU A 162 17.89 1.80 2.37
C LEU A 162 16.97 0.85 1.59
N LYS A 163 17.07 -0.48 1.84
CA LYS A 163 16.17 -1.47 1.25
C LYS A 163 14.70 -1.19 1.59
N ASN A 164 14.40 -0.91 2.85
CA ASN A 164 13.04 -0.58 3.27
C ASN A 164 12.52 0.69 2.61
N ARG A 165 13.39 1.71 2.44
CA ARG A 165 13.01 2.97 1.79
C ARG A 165 12.72 2.79 0.31
N ILE A 166 13.51 1.96 -0.39
CA ILE A 166 13.29 1.61 -1.80
C ILE A 166 11.96 0.87 -1.96
N ALA A 167 11.70 -0.14 -1.13
CA ALA A 167 10.44 -0.88 -1.15
C ALA A 167 9.21 0.04 -0.93
N GLN A 168 9.30 0.98 0.02
CA GLN A 168 8.24 1.97 0.25
C GLN A 168 7.99 2.86 -0.98
N LEU A 169 9.05 3.31 -1.66
CA LEU A 169 8.92 4.15 -2.86
C LEU A 169 8.32 3.38 -4.04
N GLU A 170 8.69 2.12 -4.24
CA GLU A 170 8.11 1.28 -5.26
C GLU A 170 6.60 1.09 -5.03
N THR A 171 6.21 0.80 -3.78
CA THR A 171 4.81 0.64 -3.41
C THR A 171 4.01 1.93 -3.64
N SER A 172 4.53 3.09 -3.23
CA SER A 172 3.83 4.37 -3.41
C SER A 172 3.69 4.78 -4.89
N LYS A 173 4.66 4.43 -5.75
CA LYS A 173 4.54 4.64 -7.20
C LYS A 173 3.41 3.80 -7.80
N VAL A 174 3.35 2.53 -7.46
CA VAL A 174 2.29 1.62 -7.91
C VAL A 174 0.91 2.14 -7.50
N GLU A 175 0.75 2.56 -6.24
CA GLU A 175 -0.49 3.14 -5.73
C GLU A 175 -0.88 4.42 -6.47
N SER A 176 0.07 5.31 -6.74
CA SER A 176 -0.21 6.56 -7.44
C SER A 176 -0.67 6.33 -8.88
N LEU A 177 -0.05 5.39 -9.60
CA LEU A 177 -0.45 5.02 -10.97
C LEU A 177 -1.83 4.36 -11.01
N ALA A 178 -2.11 3.46 -10.07
CA ALA A 178 -3.40 2.82 -9.96
C ALA A 178 -4.50 3.83 -9.58
N ASN A 179 -4.21 4.77 -8.69
CA ASN A 179 -5.13 5.86 -8.35
C ASN A 179 -5.40 6.79 -9.54
N GLN A 180 -4.39 7.09 -10.38
CA GLN A 180 -4.59 7.84 -11.63
C GLN A 180 -5.49 7.07 -12.61
N LYS A 181 -5.23 5.78 -12.84
CA LYS A 181 -6.08 4.92 -13.68
C LYS A 181 -7.52 4.91 -13.15
N TRP A 182 -7.70 4.74 -11.84
CA TRP A 182 -9.02 4.80 -11.20
C TRP A 182 -9.73 6.14 -11.40
N MET A 183 -9.03 7.26 -11.22
CA MET A 183 -9.63 8.58 -11.41
C MET A 183 -10.11 8.80 -12.86
N ASN A 184 -9.35 8.32 -13.82
CA ASN A 184 -9.72 8.39 -15.23
C ASN A 184 -10.92 7.47 -15.57
N GLN A 185 -10.98 6.28 -14.96
CA GLN A 185 -12.08 5.33 -15.16
C GLN A 185 -13.34 5.67 -14.33
N SER A 186 -13.21 6.33 -13.18
CA SER A 186 -14.33 6.60 -12.29
C SER A 186 -15.38 7.56 -12.87
N GLN A 187 -15.03 8.35 -13.86
CA GLN A 187 -15.99 9.17 -14.60
C GLN A 187 -16.89 8.33 -15.52
N ILE A 188 -16.44 7.17 -15.95
CA ILE A 188 -17.12 6.30 -16.92
C ILE A 188 -17.87 5.15 -16.22
N ALA A 189 -17.35 4.63 -15.11
CA ALA A 189 -17.81 3.37 -14.52
C ALA A 189 -18.82 3.48 -13.35
N ARG A 190 -19.18 4.68 -12.89
CA ARG A 190 -20.10 4.86 -11.74
C ARG A 190 -21.50 4.28 -11.94
N GLY A 191 -21.88 4.00 -13.16
CA GLY A 191 -23.19 3.43 -13.50
C GLY A 191 -23.22 1.90 -13.64
N ASN A 192 -22.09 1.20 -13.54
CA ASN A 192 -22.02 -0.25 -13.75
C ASN A 192 -21.13 -0.92 -12.69
N PRO A 193 -21.58 -1.02 -11.42
CA PRO A 193 -20.83 -1.71 -10.40
C PRO A 193 -20.88 -3.23 -10.62
N ILE A 194 -19.74 -3.91 -10.49
CA ILE A 194 -19.68 -5.38 -10.58
C ILE A 194 -20.29 -6.07 -9.36
N ARG A 195 -20.22 -5.42 -8.20
CA ARG A 195 -20.83 -5.91 -6.95
C ARG A 195 -21.50 -4.76 -6.21
N VAL A 196 -22.67 -5.04 -5.62
CA VAL A 196 -23.43 -4.10 -4.82
C VAL A 196 -23.60 -4.64 -3.41
N PHE A 197 -23.18 -3.88 -2.43
CA PHE A 197 -23.36 -4.20 -1.00
C PHE A 197 -24.36 -3.23 -0.37
N GLU A 198 -25.14 -3.70 0.61
CA GLU A 198 -26.16 -2.91 1.28
C GLU A 198 -26.03 -2.96 2.81
N GLY A 199 -26.36 -1.83 3.43
CA GLY A 199 -26.39 -1.68 4.89
C GLY A 199 -25.02 -1.61 5.55
N LEU A 200 -25.02 -1.43 6.88
CA LEU A 200 -23.81 -1.35 7.70
C LEU A 200 -23.03 -2.68 7.78
N GLN A 201 -23.74 -3.80 7.57
CA GLN A 201 -23.14 -5.15 7.64
C GLN A 201 -22.54 -5.59 6.30
N PHE A 202 -22.54 -4.73 5.26
CA PHE A 202 -22.02 -5.06 3.94
C PHE A 202 -22.58 -6.37 3.37
N LYS A 203 -23.91 -6.53 3.44
CA LYS A 203 -24.57 -7.69 2.81
C LYS A 203 -24.51 -7.57 1.29
N LEU A 204 -24.05 -8.62 0.61
CA LEU A 204 -24.05 -8.65 -0.85
C LEU A 204 -25.50 -8.64 -1.35
N LYS A 205 -25.85 -7.65 -2.18
CA LYS A 205 -27.17 -7.50 -2.78
C LYS A 205 -27.23 -8.10 -4.19
N CYS A 206 -26.20 -7.82 -4.98
CA CYS A 206 -26.16 -8.20 -6.38
C CYS A 206 -24.69 -8.32 -6.84
N THR A 207 -24.41 -9.32 -7.66
CA THR A 207 -23.20 -9.42 -8.48
C THR A 207 -23.65 -9.29 -9.93
N VAL A 208 -23.07 -8.34 -10.66
CA VAL A 208 -23.31 -8.16 -12.10
C VAL A 208 -22.11 -8.80 -12.80
N LEU A 209 -22.35 -9.94 -13.40
CA LEU A 209 -21.36 -10.66 -14.22
C LEU A 209 -21.36 -10.12 -15.64
#